data_ed5b17ef7dedb3cc211bd36b4137ee06
#
_entry.id   ed5b17ef7dedb3cc211bd36b4137ee06
#
_cell.length_a   1.000
_cell.length_b   1.000
_cell.length_c   1.000
_cell.angle_alpha   90.00
_cell.angle_beta   90.00
_cell.angle_gamma   90.00
#
_symmetry.space_group_name_H-M   'P 1'
#
loop_
_entity.id
_entity.type
_entity.pdbx_description
1 polymer ?
#
loop_
_entity_poly.entity_id
_entity_poly.type
_entity_poly.pdbx_seq_one_letter_code
_entity_poly.pdbx_strand_id
1 'polypeptide(L)'
;MNTCSTIPTESTSTAPAQAAPHNPASASGFDAQAIDRTSAADLAAIGGDKWTRYPGCIGAFIAEMDYGLAPCIQRAIDNACDHCKLGYIPDPWKRRVAEACARWQKEHYGWNVSPDIIRPVPDVLEAYEIFLREIVGAGNSVIVPTPAYMPFLSVPRLYGIDVIEIDMLQAGDEWAFDFDAIEQAMRNGCRAFVLCNPHNPIGKVLTVDEERRISDLAAKYDARIFSDEIHAPFVFDGFSHIPFATISDQAAMQSMTATSASKSFNIPGTKCAQVLLTNPNDLAMWMDRAEWSEHQTATIGAIATTTAYNEGDPWFQDALKYVKRNFALVDEELNGRFAKVGYVRPQGTYIAWLDFKPLGIEDPAAYFLDRAKVALTDGKECGRIG
;
A
#
# COMPACT_ATOMS: atom_id res chain seq x y z
N MET A 1 39.59 33.88 -30.55
CA MET A 1 38.86 35.06 -30.01
C MET A 1 37.39 34.71 -30.03
N ASN A 2 36.87 34.17 -28.95
CA ASN A 2 35.45 33.90 -28.79
C ASN A 2 35.01 34.59 -27.51
N THR A 3 34.17 35.59 -27.68
CA THR A 3 33.58 36.39 -26.62
C THR A 3 32.43 35.64 -25.97
N CYS A 4 32.60 35.33 -24.70
CA CYS A 4 31.55 34.78 -23.85
C CYS A 4 30.61 35.94 -23.43
N SER A 5 29.34 35.89 -23.82
CA SER A 5 28.33 36.84 -23.39
C SER A 5 27.76 36.42 -22.02
N THR A 6 27.90 37.29 -21.06
CA THR A 6 27.37 37.17 -19.71
C THR A 6 25.84 37.43 -19.71
N ILE A 7 25.07 36.49 -19.18
CA ILE A 7 23.63 36.64 -18.86
C ILE A 7 23.52 37.29 -17.47
N PRO A 8 22.73 38.36 -17.28
CA PRO A 8 22.52 38.93 -15.95
C PRO A 8 21.60 38.04 -15.14
N THR A 9 22.03 37.62 -13.95
CA THR A 9 21.18 36.97 -12.94
C THR A 9 20.48 38.06 -12.12
N GLU A 10 19.19 38.24 -12.32
CA GLU A 10 18.33 38.94 -11.36
C GLU A 10 18.08 38.04 -10.14
N SER A 11 18.67 38.41 -9.02
CA SER A 11 18.40 37.78 -7.73
C SER A 11 17.18 38.46 -7.11
N THR A 12 16.01 37.83 -7.24
CA THR A 12 14.87 38.12 -6.35
C THR A 12 15.01 37.28 -5.09
N SER A 13 15.56 37.88 -4.05
CA SER A 13 15.56 37.32 -2.69
C SER A 13 14.14 37.40 -2.14
N THR A 14 13.40 36.28 -2.19
CA THR A 14 12.21 36.08 -1.35
C THR A 14 12.67 35.48 -0.04
N ALA A 15 12.54 36.24 1.04
CA ALA A 15 12.78 35.75 2.40
C ALA A 15 11.85 34.52 2.70
N PRO A 16 12.36 33.51 3.42
CA PRO A 16 11.50 32.36 3.78
C PRO A 16 10.36 32.86 4.67
N ALA A 17 9.13 32.41 4.34
CA ALA A 17 7.95 32.66 5.16
C ALA A 17 8.21 32.18 6.59
N GLN A 18 8.00 33.05 7.57
CA GLN A 18 8.08 32.71 8.98
C GLN A 18 7.07 31.61 9.29
N ALA A 19 7.55 30.51 9.84
CA ALA A 19 6.69 29.45 10.35
C ALA A 19 5.73 30.00 11.40
N ALA A 20 4.42 29.73 11.24
CA ALA A 20 3.41 30.10 12.22
C ALA A 20 3.70 29.42 13.56
N PRO A 21 3.29 30.04 14.71
CA PRO A 21 3.58 29.49 16.02
C PRO A 21 2.91 28.13 16.20
N HIS A 22 3.72 27.11 16.50
CA HIS A 22 3.25 25.76 16.85
C HIS A 22 2.38 25.82 18.12
N ASN A 23 1.11 25.49 17.97
CA ASN A 23 0.28 25.05 19.08
C ASN A 23 0.84 23.72 19.63
N PRO A 24 0.73 23.39 20.93
CA PRO A 24 1.30 22.16 21.44
C PRO A 24 0.71 20.98 20.66
N ALA A 25 1.53 20.40 19.79
CA ALA A 25 1.22 19.18 19.07
C ALA A 25 0.81 18.10 20.08
N SER A 26 -0.09 17.19 19.70
CA SER A 26 -0.35 15.97 20.47
C SER A 26 1.00 15.31 20.84
N ALA A 27 1.03 14.52 21.90
CA ALA A 27 2.25 13.84 22.32
C ALA A 27 2.88 13.00 21.19
N SER A 28 2.07 12.62 20.19
CA SER A 28 2.47 11.92 18.97
C SER A 28 3.09 12.81 17.89
N GLY A 29 2.84 14.13 17.94
CA GLY A 29 3.23 15.09 16.90
C GLY A 29 2.28 15.11 15.69
N PHE A 30 1.14 14.42 15.73
CA PHE A 30 0.10 14.50 14.68
C PHE A 30 -0.77 15.75 14.93
N ASP A 31 -0.85 16.65 13.96
CA ASP A 31 -1.60 17.91 14.07
C ASP A 31 -2.80 17.93 13.10
N ALA A 32 -3.92 17.38 13.54
CA ALA A 32 -5.16 17.35 12.77
C ALA A 32 -5.65 18.76 12.37
N GLN A 33 -5.43 19.78 13.22
CA GLN A 33 -5.85 21.15 12.93
C GLN A 33 -4.98 21.79 11.84
N ALA A 34 -3.69 21.49 11.81
CA ALA A 34 -2.82 21.93 10.72
C ALA A 34 -3.25 21.29 9.40
N ILE A 35 -3.53 19.98 9.41
CA ILE A 35 -4.03 19.24 8.22
C ILE A 35 -5.35 19.87 7.73
N ASP A 36 -6.31 20.15 8.60
CA ASP A 36 -7.59 20.77 8.23
C ASP A 36 -7.44 22.19 7.61
N ARG A 37 -6.33 22.89 7.90
CA ARG A 37 -6.04 24.21 7.33
C ARG A 37 -5.22 24.17 6.04
N THR A 38 -4.60 23.04 5.72
CA THR A 38 -3.75 22.89 4.53
C THR A 38 -4.61 22.97 3.28
N SER A 39 -4.32 23.91 2.41
CA SER A 39 -5.06 24.09 1.16
C SER A 39 -4.51 23.21 0.02
N ALA A 40 -5.33 23.00 -1.02
CA ALA A 40 -4.88 22.31 -2.23
C ALA A 40 -3.66 23.03 -2.89
N ALA A 41 -3.55 24.36 -2.75
CA ALA A 41 -2.41 25.11 -3.26
C ALA A 41 -1.13 24.81 -2.46
N ASP A 42 -1.24 24.67 -1.13
CA ASP A 42 -0.11 24.29 -0.28
C ASP A 42 0.39 22.88 -0.64
N LEU A 43 -0.51 21.93 -0.85
CA LEU A 43 -0.19 20.55 -1.25
C LEU A 43 0.44 20.50 -2.65
N ALA A 44 -0.08 21.28 -3.60
CA ALA A 44 0.52 21.38 -4.93
C ALA A 44 1.94 21.99 -4.89
N ALA A 45 2.19 22.93 -3.99
CA ALA A 45 3.52 23.53 -3.81
C ALA A 45 4.57 22.53 -3.28
N ILE A 46 4.16 21.45 -2.58
CA ILE A 46 5.05 20.36 -2.17
C ILE A 46 5.60 19.60 -3.41
N GLY A 47 4.83 19.53 -4.51
CA GLY A 47 5.30 19.01 -5.79
C GLY A 47 5.18 17.50 -5.96
N GLY A 48 4.44 16.79 -5.12
CA GLY A 48 4.14 15.35 -5.28
C GLY A 48 3.28 15.07 -6.51
N ASP A 49 3.40 13.86 -7.09
CA ASP A 49 2.69 13.45 -8.31
C ASP A 49 1.16 13.58 -8.18
N LYS A 50 0.61 13.24 -7.03
CA LYS A 50 -0.81 13.37 -6.67
C LYS A 50 -1.37 14.78 -6.89
N TRP A 51 -0.57 15.80 -6.66
CA TRP A 51 -1.00 17.20 -6.70
C TRP A 51 -0.52 17.98 -7.92
N THR A 52 0.38 17.40 -8.72
CA THR A 52 0.99 18.08 -9.90
C THR A 52 0.54 17.50 -11.24
N ARG A 53 0.09 16.23 -11.29
CA ARG A 53 -0.32 15.56 -12.53
C ARG A 53 -1.55 16.23 -13.19
N TYR A 54 -2.47 16.74 -12.38
CA TYR A 54 -3.66 17.45 -12.83
C TYR A 54 -3.71 18.84 -12.19
N PRO A 55 -3.02 19.84 -12.79
CA PRO A 55 -2.92 21.19 -12.21
C PRO A 55 -4.29 21.84 -11.99
N GLY A 56 -4.50 22.42 -10.82
CA GLY A 56 -5.77 23.06 -10.44
C GLY A 56 -6.90 22.09 -10.04
N CYS A 57 -6.60 20.80 -9.92
CA CYS A 57 -7.56 19.80 -9.45
C CYS A 57 -7.19 19.31 -8.04
N ILE A 58 -8.19 18.78 -7.34
CA ILE A 58 -7.98 18.01 -6.11
C ILE A 58 -7.50 16.61 -6.50
N GLY A 59 -6.29 16.24 -6.07
CA GLY A 59 -5.72 14.91 -6.31
C GLY A 59 -6.28 13.87 -5.34
N ALA A 60 -7.02 12.87 -5.86
CA ALA A 60 -7.58 11.77 -5.08
C ALA A 60 -7.38 10.40 -5.79
N PHE A 61 -6.43 10.31 -6.73
CA PHE A 61 -6.15 9.13 -7.55
C PHE A 61 -4.91 8.33 -7.12
N ILE A 62 -4.12 8.83 -6.18
CA ILE A 62 -2.96 8.13 -5.62
C ILE A 62 -3.20 7.89 -4.13
N ALA A 63 -2.94 6.65 -3.68
CA ALA A 63 -3.03 6.27 -2.27
C ALA A 63 -1.82 6.79 -1.48
N GLU A 64 -1.80 8.10 -1.27
CA GLU A 64 -0.89 8.85 -0.42
C GLU A 64 -1.70 9.75 0.52
N MET A 65 -1.31 9.80 1.80
CA MET A 65 -1.93 10.69 2.78
C MET A 65 -1.30 12.08 2.72
N ASP A 66 -2.11 13.13 2.90
CA ASP A 66 -1.64 14.52 2.90
C ASP A 66 -1.35 15.02 4.33
N TYR A 67 -0.81 14.14 5.19
CA TYR A 67 -0.65 14.38 6.64
C TYR A 67 0.79 14.73 7.04
N GLY A 68 1.70 14.81 6.05
CA GLY A 68 3.12 15.01 6.30
C GLY A 68 3.80 13.75 6.84
N LEU A 69 4.89 13.92 7.57
CA LEU A 69 5.69 12.84 8.14
C LEU A 69 5.55 12.81 9.67
N ALA A 70 5.65 11.62 10.26
CA ALA A 70 5.83 11.49 11.69
C ALA A 70 7.13 12.19 12.11
N PRO A 71 7.13 13.01 13.19
CA PRO A 71 8.32 13.77 13.60
C PRO A 71 9.56 12.91 13.90
N CYS A 72 9.37 11.67 14.36
CA CYS A 72 10.48 10.73 14.56
C CYS A 72 11.15 10.36 13.24
N ILE A 73 10.35 10.11 12.19
CA ILE A 73 10.84 9.79 10.86
C ILE A 73 11.56 11.00 10.24
N GLN A 74 10.97 12.21 10.35
CA GLN A 74 11.61 13.42 9.87
C GLN A 74 13.00 13.60 10.49
N ARG A 75 13.10 13.54 11.83
CA ARG A 75 14.40 13.64 12.52
C ARG A 75 15.40 12.56 12.08
N ALA A 76 14.94 11.32 11.84
CA ALA A 76 15.81 10.24 11.40
C ALA A 76 16.36 10.47 9.99
N ILE A 77 15.55 11.03 9.08
CA ILE A 77 15.94 11.41 7.72
C ILE A 77 16.93 12.57 7.77
N ASP A 78 16.61 13.63 8.51
CA ASP A 78 17.49 14.79 8.66
C ASP A 78 18.85 14.37 9.21
N ASN A 79 18.87 13.56 10.27
CA ASN A 79 20.11 12.99 10.82
C ASN A 79 20.89 12.15 9.81
N ALA A 80 20.21 11.39 8.97
CA ALA A 80 20.89 10.62 7.94
C ALA A 80 21.54 11.52 6.87
N CYS A 81 20.87 12.60 6.48
CA CYS A 81 21.40 13.59 5.55
C CYS A 81 22.59 14.35 6.15
N ASP A 82 22.47 14.84 7.39
CA ASP A 82 23.53 15.57 8.10
C ASP A 82 24.83 14.77 8.26
N HIS A 83 24.70 13.45 8.36
CA HIS A 83 25.83 12.52 8.50
C HIS A 83 26.17 11.77 7.20
N CYS A 84 25.68 12.22 6.05
CA CYS A 84 25.94 11.64 4.74
C CYS A 84 25.70 10.13 4.65
N LYS A 85 24.67 9.59 5.33
CA LYS A 85 24.32 8.17 5.34
C LYS A 85 23.44 7.79 4.12
N LEU A 86 23.91 8.13 2.91
CA LEU A 86 23.15 8.00 1.67
C LEU A 86 23.81 7.02 0.68
N GLY A 87 24.77 6.20 1.14
CA GLY A 87 25.37 5.14 0.34
C GLY A 87 24.43 3.94 0.15
N TYR A 88 24.93 2.89 -0.52
CA TYR A 88 24.21 1.64 -0.67
C TYR A 88 23.86 1.04 0.71
N ILE A 89 22.72 0.32 0.76
CA ILE A 89 22.25 -0.29 2.00
C ILE A 89 23.26 -1.33 2.51
N PRO A 90 23.84 -1.15 3.72
CA PRO A 90 24.74 -2.14 4.30
C PRO A 90 23.97 -3.19 5.12
N ASP A 91 24.52 -4.38 5.25
CA ASP A 91 23.89 -5.51 5.98
C ASP A 91 23.38 -5.16 7.38
N PRO A 92 24.08 -4.35 8.21
CA PRO A 92 23.52 -3.96 9.49
C PRO A 92 22.18 -3.22 9.40
N TRP A 93 21.92 -2.46 8.33
CA TRP A 93 20.62 -1.79 8.12
C TRP A 93 19.58 -2.78 7.62
N LYS A 94 19.92 -3.71 6.74
CA LYS A 94 19.01 -4.80 6.34
C LYS A 94 18.53 -5.56 7.58
N ARG A 95 19.47 -5.89 8.49
CA ARG A 95 19.16 -6.56 9.76
C ARG A 95 18.22 -5.74 10.65
N ARG A 96 18.48 -4.44 10.82
CA ARG A 96 17.65 -3.54 11.64
C ARG A 96 16.22 -3.43 11.09
N VAL A 97 16.06 -3.35 9.77
CA VAL A 97 14.73 -3.36 9.12
C VAL A 97 14.01 -4.66 9.44
N ALA A 98 14.68 -5.81 9.30
CA ALA A 98 14.09 -7.11 9.59
C ALA A 98 13.66 -7.25 11.05
N GLU A 99 14.53 -6.82 11.99
CA GLU A 99 14.22 -6.83 13.43
C GLU A 99 13.07 -5.90 13.80
N ALA A 100 13.01 -4.70 13.20
CA ALA A 100 11.92 -3.76 13.43
C ALA A 100 10.59 -4.28 12.84
N CYS A 101 10.62 -4.86 11.65
CA CYS A 101 9.46 -5.51 11.05
C CYS A 101 8.97 -6.69 11.90
N ALA A 102 9.86 -7.58 12.33
CA ALA A 102 9.50 -8.72 13.21
C ALA A 102 8.87 -8.27 14.52
N ARG A 103 9.37 -7.18 15.12
CA ARG A 103 8.78 -6.59 16.32
C ARG A 103 7.40 -6.05 16.05
N TRP A 104 7.21 -5.28 14.97
CA TRP A 104 5.92 -4.75 14.54
C TRP A 104 4.89 -5.87 14.35
N GLN A 105 5.25 -6.94 13.65
CA GLN A 105 4.39 -8.11 13.44
C GLN A 105 3.98 -8.76 14.76
N LYS A 106 4.90 -8.88 15.70
CA LYS A 106 4.62 -9.45 17.02
C LYS A 106 3.69 -8.56 17.85
N GLU A 107 3.97 -7.26 17.90
CA GLU A 107 3.24 -6.30 18.75
C GLU A 107 1.83 -6.04 18.24
N HIS A 108 1.62 -5.96 16.91
CA HIS A 108 0.34 -5.61 16.33
C HIS A 108 -0.52 -6.82 15.94
N TYR A 109 0.10 -7.93 15.56
CA TYR A 109 -0.64 -9.11 15.04
C TYR A 109 -0.34 -10.40 15.79
N GLY A 110 0.51 -10.36 16.81
CA GLY A 110 0.88 -11.57 17.59
C GLY A 110 1.79 -12.54 16.81
N TRP A 111 2.25 -12.17 15.62
CA TRP A 111 3.09 -13.02 14.78
C TRP A 111 4.56 -12.99 15.20
N ASN A 112 5.03 -14.05 15.83
CA ASN A 112 6.41 -14.17 16.27
C ASN A 112 7.31 -14.72 15.13
N VAL A 113 7.50 -13.92 14.09
CA VAL A 113 8.35 -14.25 12.94
C VAL A 113 9.83 -14.00 13.21
N SER A 114 10.72 -14.88 12.70
CA SER A 114 12.17 -14.66 12.81
C SER A 114 12.63 -13.53 11.87
N PRO A 115 13.46 -12.58 12.34
CA PRO A 115 14.10 -11.61 11.45
C PRO A 115 14.98 -12.26 10.36
N ASP A 116 15.41 -13.50 10.53
CA ASP A 116 16.28 -14.18 9.57
C ASP A 116 15.60 -14.52 8.25
N ILE A 117 14.26 -14.56 8.23
CA ILE A 117 13.47 -14.83 7.03
C ILE A 117 12.82 -13.57 6.45
N ILE A 118 13.15 -12.38 6.97
CA ILE A 118 12.65 -11.10 6.50
C ILE A 118 13.71 -10.44 5.64
N ARG A 119 13.33 -10.08 4.39
CA ARG A 119 14.23 -9.49 3.41
C ARG A 119 13.72 -8.11 2.97
N PRO A 120 14.59 -7.08 2.95
CA PRO A 120 14.21 -5.77 2.44
C PRO A 120 14.17 -5.77 0.92
N VAL A 121 13.21 -5.05 0.36
CA VAL A 121 13.04 -4.78 -1.07
C VAL A 121 12.63 -3.31 -1.25
N PRO A 122 12.78 -2.71 -2.45
CA PRO A 122 12.40 -1.31 -2.65
C PRO A 122 10.91 -1.04 -2.45
N ASP A 123 10.05 -1.95 -2.86
CA ASP A 123 8.59 -1.87 -2.64
C ASP A 123 7.93 -3.25 -2.74
N VAL A 124 6.63 -3.30 -2.45
CA VAL A 124 5.85 -4.55 -2.48
C VAL A 124 5.70 -5.08 -3.91
N LEU A 125 5.75 -4.21 -4.93
CA LEU A 125 5.67 -4.66 -6.31
C LEU A 125 6.92 -5.43 -6.74
N GLU A 126 8.12 -5.06 -6.29
CA GLU A 126 9.33 -5.86 -6.52
C GLU A 126 9.19 -7.26 -5.91
N ALA A 127 8.60 -7.35 -4.71
CA ALA A 127 8.29 -8.67 -4.12
C ALA A 127 7.32 -9.48 -4.98
N TYR A 128 6.29 -8.82 -5.54
CA TYR A 128 5.34 -9.43 -6.45
C TYR A 128 6.01 -9.88 -7.75
N GLU A 129 6.87 -9.06 -8.32
CA GLU A 129 7.64 -9.42 -9.53
C GLU A 129 8.53 -10.64 -9.30
N ILE A 130 9.20 -10.73 -8.15
CA ILE A 130 9.99 -11.90 -7.77
C ILE A 130 9.09 -13.13 -7.64
N PHE A 131 7.94 -13.02 -6.98
CA PHE A 131 6.98 -14.11 -6.90
C PHE A 131 6.53 -14.60 -8.28
N LEU A 132 6.24 -13.68 -9.19
CA LEU A 132 5.83 -14.01 -10.56
C LEU A 132 6.96 -14.71 -11.34
N ARG A 133 8.18 -14.19 -11.29
CA ARG A 133 9.31 -14.73 -12.04
C ARG A 133 9.80 -16.08 -11.52
N GLU A 134 9.96 -16.18 -10.19
CA GLU A 134 10.68 -17.29 -9.56
C GLU A 134 9.75 -18.42 -9.08
N ILE A 135 8.49 -18.11 -8.81
CA ILE A 135 7.52 -19.09 -8.27
C ILE A 135 6.47 -19.44 -9.32
N VAL A 136 5.86 -18.45 -9.97
CA VAL A 136 4.82 -18.70 -10.98
C VAL A 136 5.42 -19.16 -12.30
N GLY A 137 6.33 -18.37 -12.87
CA GLY A 137 7.00 -18.64 -14.13
C GLY A 137 6.16 -18.36 -15.38
N ALA A 138 6.85 -18.01 -16.46
CA ALA A 138 6.22 -17.72 -17.76
C ALA A 138 5.37 -18.89 -18.29
N GLY A 139 4.26 -18.58 -18.96
CA GLY A 139 3.34 -19.58 -19.53
C GLY A 139 2.34 -20.16 -18.53
N ASN A 140 2.41 -19.75 -17.25
CA ASN A 140 1.43 -20.07 -16.23
C ASN A 140 0.43 -18.92 -16.03
N SER A 141 -0.43 -19.04 -15.03
CA SER A 141 -1.44 -18.04 -14.70
C SER A 141 -1.51 -17.74 -13.20
N VAL A 142 -2.03 -16.56 -12.89
CA VAL A 142 -2.29 -16.12 -11.51
C VAL A 142 -3.73 -15.65 -11.37
N ILE A 143 -4.41 -16.10 -10.31
CA ILE A 143 -5.74 -15.62 -9.94
C ILE A 143 -5.61 -14.28 -9.24
N VAL A 144 -6.37 -13.28 -9.70
CA VAL A 144 -6.49 -11.97 -9.09
C VAL A 144 -7.96 -11.67 -8.81
N PRO A 145 -8.40 -11.63 -7.55
CA PRO A 145 -9.74 -11.17 -7.19
C PRO A 145 -9.91 -9.68 -7.53
N THR A 146 -10.98 -9.34 -8.27
CA THR A 146 -11.26 -7.97 -8.72
C THR A 146 -12.53 -7.38 -8.08
N PRO A 147 -12.62 -6.06 -7.81
CA PRO A 147 -11.63 -5.03 -8.18
C PRO A 147 -10.31 -5.21 -7.45
N ALA A 148 -9.19 -4.93 -8.10
CA ALA A 148 -7.86 -5.13 -7.57
C ALA A 148 -6.96 -3.90 -7.76
N TYR A 149 -5.88 -3.84 -7.03
CA TYR A 149 -4.80 -2.89 -7.29
C TYR A 149 -4.24 -3.13 -8.69
N MET A 150 -4.28 -2.11 -9.55
CA MET A 150 -4.03 -2.19 -11.00
C MET A 150 -2.74 -2.94 -11.38
N PRO A 151 -1.62 -2.78 -10.67
CA PRO A 151 -0.41 -3.53 -10.96
C PRO A 151 -0.55 -5.05 -10.83
N PHE A 152 -1.46 -5.56 -10.00
CA PHE A 152 -1.71 -7.02 -9.95
C PHE A 152 -2.27 -7.56 -11.27
N LEU A 153 -2.93 -6.70 -12.07
CA LEU A 153 -3.48 -7.04 -13.38
C LEU A 153 -2.49 -6.82 -14.53
N SER A 154 -1.60 -5.84 -14.41
CA SER A 154 -0.72 -5.41 -15.49
C SER A 154 0.67 -6.05 -15.44
N VAL A 155 1.26 -6.18 -14.25
CA VAL A 155 2.63 -6.68 -14.07
C VAL A 155 2.82 -8.15 -14.52
N PRO A 156 1.89 -9.11 -14.28
CA PRO A 156 2.09 -10.48 -14.73
C PRO A 156 2.33 -10.60 -16.23
N ARG A 157 1.66 -9.78 -17.03
CA ARG A 157 1.79 -9.77 -18.50
C ARG A 157 3.21 -9.44 -18.98
N LEU A 158 3.96 -8.65 -18.19
CA LEU A 158 5.36 -8.31 -18.49
C LEU A 158 6.28 -9.56 -18.42
N TYR A 159 5.84 -10.57 -17.67
CA TYR A 159 6.56 -11.83 -17.48
C TYR A 159 5.94 -13.02 -18.22
N GLY A 160 4.99 -12.75 -19.15
CA GLY A 160 4.32 -13.81 -19.90
C GLY A 160 3.44 -14.72 -19.04
N ILE A 161 2.83 -14.15 -17.98
CA ILE A 161 1.93 -14.82 -17.06
C ILE A 161 0.51 -14.31 -17.31
N ASP A 162 -0.43 -15.24 -17.49
CA ASP A 162 -1.83 -14.89 -17.70
C ASP A 162 -2.52 -14.50 -16.39
N VAL A 163 -3.39 -13.49 -16.44
CA VAL A 163 -4.20 -13.08 -15.31
C VAL A 163 -5.60 -13.69 -15.44
N ILE A 164 -6.01 -14.44 -14.43
CA ILE A 164 -7.39 -14.94 -14.29
C ILE A 164 -8.10 -14.01 -13.31
N GLU A 165 -8.82 -13.02 -13.83
CA GLU A 165 -9.66 -12.12 -13.06
C GLU A 165 -10.89 -12.87 -12.55
N ILE A 166 -11.11 -12.85 -11.23
CA ILE A 166 -12.30 -13.38 -10.58
C ILE A 166 -12.98 -12.26 -9.82
N ASP A 167 -14.15 -11.90 -10.32
CA ASP A 167 -14.90 -10.79 -9.75
C ASP A 167 -15.40 -11.16 -8.34
N MET A 168 -15.16 -10.29 -7.37
CA MET A 168 -15.72 -10.42 -6.04
C MET A 168 -17.23 -10.14 -6.09
N LEU A 169 -17.96 -10.84 -5.26
CA LEU A 169 -19.42 -10.75 -5.16
C LEU A 169 -19.78 -9.66 -4.14
N GLN A 170 -20.67 -8.76 -4.50
CA GLN A 170 -21.28 -7.84 -3.55
C GLN A 170 -22.60 -8.47 -3.04
N ALA A 171 -22.63 -8.79 -1.74
CA ALA A 171 -23.78 -9.37 -1.06
C ALA A 171 -24.30 -8.39 0.00
N GLY A 172 -25.25 -7.53 -0.38
CA GLY A 172 -25.72 -6.43 0.47
C GLY A 172 -24.62 -5.43 0.75
N ASP A 173 -24.28 -5.24 2.03
CA ASP A 173 -23.26 -4.29 2.49
C ASP A 173 -21.88 -4.94 2.68
N GLU A 174 -21.63 -6.08 2.04
CA GLU A 174 -20.37 -6.80 2.17
C GLU A 174 -19.86 -7.28 0.82
N TRP A 175 -18.53 -7.43 0.74
CA TRP A 175 -17.84 -8.09 -0.35
C TRP A 175 -17.48 -9.52 0.02
N ALA A 176 -17.61 -10.45 -0.92
CA ALA A 176 -17.28 -11.86 -0.73
C ALA A 176 -16.46 -12.39 -1.92
N PHE A 177 -15.63 -13.41 -1.68
CA PHE A 177 -14.96 -14.15 -2.75
C PHE A 177 -15.93 -15.10 -3.45
N ASP A 178 -15.83 -15.18 -4.78
CA ASP A 178 -16.42 -16.28 -5.53
C ASP A 178 -15.52 -17.53 -5.42
N PHE A 179 -15.68 -18.25 -4.34
CA PHE A 179 -14.88 -19.45 -4.08
C PHE A 179 -15.09 -20.57 -5.09
N ASP A 180 -16.25 -20.64 -5.72
CA ASP A 180 -16.52 -21.66 -6.74
C ASP A 180 -15.75 -21.34 -8.02
N ALA A 181 -15.70 -20.07 -8.42
CA ALA A 181 -14.88 -19.62 -9.54
C ALA A 181 -13.37 -19.78 -9.24
N ILE A 182 -12.93 -19.46 -8.02
CA ILE A 182 -11.53 -19.66 -7.58
C ILE A 182 -11.17 -21.15 -7.68
N GLU A 183 -12.00 -22.04 -7.12
CA GLU A 183 -11.75 -23.48 -7.19
C GLU A 183 -11.74 -23.99 -8.64
N GLN A 184 -12.65 -23.50 -9.48
CA GLN A 184 -12.68 -23.89 -10.89
C GLN A 184 -11.41 -23.45 -11.64
N ALA A 185 -10.89 -22.26 -11.38
CA ALA A 185 -9.63 -21.78 -11.98
C ALA A 185 -8.44 -22.65 -11.54
N MET A 186 -8.36 -23.00 -10.26
CA MET A 186 -7.32 -23.90 -9.74
C MET A 186 -7.46 -25.33 -10.30
N ARG A 187 -8.68 -25.84 -10.45
CA ARG A 187 -8.95 -27.15 -11.10
C ARG A 187 -8.51 -27.16 -12.56
N ASN A 188 -8.61 -26.02 -13.24
CA ASN A 188 -8.19 -25.86 -14.63
C ASN A 188 -6.66 -25.66 -14.78
N GLY A 189 -5.92 -25.69 -13.68
CA GLY A 189 -4.45 -25.69 -13.71
C GLY A 189 -3.79 -24.43 -13.18
N CYS A 190 -4.52 -23.39 -12.77
CA CYS A 190 -3.90 -22.23 -12.12
C CYS A 190 -3.30 -22.63 -10.76
N ARG A 191 -2.06 -22.18 -10.52
CA ARG A 191 -1.28 -22.53 -9.32
C ARG A 191 -0.79 -21.32 -8.54
N ALA A 192 -1.34 -20.15 -8.81
CA ALA A 192 -0.98 -18.94 -8.10
C ALA A 192 -2.20 -18.07 -7.81
N PHE A 193 -2.20 -17.41 -6.65
CA PHE A 193 -3.28 -16.54 -6.18
C PHE A 193 -2.69 -15.29 -5.52
N VAL A 194 -3.26 -14.12 -5.82
CA VAL A 194 -2.95 -12.87 -5.14
C VAL A 194 -3.97 -12.63 -4.03
N LEU A 195 -3.48 -12.61 -2.80
CA LEU A 195 -4.23 -12.23 -1.62
C LEU A 195 -3.82 -10.81 -1.22
N CYS A 196 -4.74 -9.85 -1.23
CA CYS A 196 -4.53 -8.52 -0.68
C CYS A 196 -5.41 -8.37 0.57
N ASN A 197 -4.81 -8.16 1.74
CA ASN A 197 -5.57 -8.07 2.99
C ASN A 197 -5.02 -6.99 3.93
N PRO A 198 -5.76 -5.91 4.23
CA PRO A 198 -7.05 -5.49 3.67
C PRO A 198 -7.05 -5.28 2.15
N HIS A 199 -8.15 -5.61 1.49
CA HIS A 199 -8.24 -5.69 0.03
C HIS A 199 -8.36 -4.30 -0.62
N ASN A 200 -7.38 -3.92 -1.39
CA ASN A 200 -7.36 -2.69 -2.18
C ASN A 200 -8.03 -2.96 -3.55
N PRO A 201 -9.08 -2.20 -3.99
CA PRO A 201 -9.50 -0.89 -3.45
C PRO A 201 -10.74 -0.90 -2.56
N ILE A 202 -11.39 -2.03 -2.31
CA ILE A 202 -12.72 -2.11 -1.67
C ILE A 202 -12.69 -2.09 -0.13
N GLY A 203 -11.49 -2.18 0.46
CA GLY A 203 -11.32 -2.10 1.91
C GLY A 203 -11.85 -3.28 2.70
N LYS A 204 -12.12 -4.43 2.05
CA LYS A 204 -12.49 -5.66 2.77
C LYS A 204 -11.35 -6.15 3.64
N VAL A 205 -11.63 -6.50 4.89
CA VAL A 205 -10.74 -7.26 5.78
C VAL A 205 -11.21 -8.72 5.77
N LEU A 206 -10.31 -9.63 5.46
CA LEU A 206 -10.65 -11.05 5.38
C LEU A 206 -10.91 -11.62 6.77
N THR A 207 -11.88 -12.50 6.85
CA THR A 207 -12.13 -13.32 8.04
C THR A 207 -11.17 -14.52 8.06
N VAL A 208 -10.90 -15.06 9.24
CA VAL A 208 -10.08 -16.26 9.39
C VAL A 208 -10.64 -17.47 8.60
N ASP A 209 -11.96 -17.55 8.44
CA ASP A 209 -12.60 -18.64 7.69
C ASP A 209 -12.40 -18.48 6.18
N GLU A 210 -12.42 -17.24 5.65
CA GLU A 210 -12.08 -16.97 4.25
C GLU A 210 -10.60 -17.30 3.98
N GLU A 211 -9.70 -16.90 4.85
CA GLU A 211 -8.28 -17.21 4.73
C GLU A 211 -8.01 -18.72 4.80
N ARG A 212 -8.65 -19.43 5.72
CA ARG A 212 -8.59 -20.92 5.79
C ARG A 212 -9.08 -21.55 4.51
N ARG A 213 -10.21 -21.09 3.96
CA ARG A 213 -10.75 -21.63 2.72
C ARG A 213 -9.82 -21.41 1.54
N ILE A 214 -9.16 -20.25 1.46
CA ILE A 214 -8.12 -19.98 0.45
C ILE A 214 -6.94 -20.94 0.63
N SER A 215 -6.45 -21.12 1.87
CA SER A 215 -5.34 -22.04 2.17
C SER A 215 -5.70 -23.48 1.83
N ASP A 216 -6.92 -23.94 2.14
CA ASP A 216 -7.39 -25.30 1.84
C ASP A 216 -7.45 -25.54 0.32
N LEU A 217 -7.95 -24.57 -0.44
CA LEU A 217 -7.95 -24.63 -1.90
C LEU A 217 -6.54 -24.64 -2.47
N ALA A 218 -5.67 -23.78 -1.95
CA ALA A 218 -4.27 -23.74 -2.36
C ALA A 218 -3.56 -25.08 -2.10
N ALA A 219 -3.81 -25.73 -0.94
CA ALA A 219 -3.27 -27.04 -0.64
C ALA A 219 -3.82 -28.13 -1.57
N LYS A 220 -5.13 -28.10 -1.81
CA LYS A 220 -5.81 -29.09 -2.67
C LYS A 220 -5.25 -29.11 -4.09
N TYR A 221 -4.84 -27.95 -4.59
CA TYR A 221 -4.39 -27.76 -5.97
C TYR A 221 -2.91 -27.43 -6.10
N ASP A 222 -2.12 -27.56 -5.03
CA ASP A 222 -0.69 -27.22 -4.99
C ASP A 222 -0.41 -25.79 -5.51
N ALA A 223 -1.22 -24.85 -5.04
CA ALA A 223 -1.11 -23.45 -5.44
C ALA A 223 -0.29 -22.63 -4.43
N ARG A 224 0.34 -21.56 -4.92
CA ARG A 224 1.12 -20.62 -4.14
C ARG A 224 0.38 -19.30 -3.99
N ILE A 225 0.62 -18.60 -2.90
CA ILE A 225 -0.09 -17.38 -2.53
C ILE A 225 0.91 -16.23 -2.37
N PHE A 226 0.70 -15.14 -3.10
CA PHE A 226 1.30 -13.86 -2.79
C PHE A 226 0.38 -13.12 -1.84
N SER A 227 0.81 -12.90 -0.59
CA SER A 227 0.03 -12.18 0.41
C SER A 227 0.54 -10.74 0.54
N ASP A 228 -0.20 -9.79 -0.05
CA ASP A 228 0.05 -8.37 0.13
C ASP A 228 -0.68 -7.85 1.36
N GLU A 229 0.09 -7.56 2.41
CA GLU A 229 -0.39 -7.09 3.70
C GLU A 229 0.00 -5.63 3.99
N ILE A 230 0.30 -4.84 2.93
CA ILE A 230 0.75 -3.44 3.09
C ILE A 230 -0.29 -2.54 3.75
N HIS A 231 -1.58 -2.88 3.63
CA HIS A 231 -2.69 -2.17 4.27
C HIS A 231 -3.05 -2.70 5.66
N ALA A 232 -2.38 -3.74 6.17
CA ALA A 232 -2.66 -4.37 7.45
C ALA A 232 -2.83 -3.39 8.64
N PRO A 233 -2.05 -2.29 8.76
CA PRO A 233 -2.24 -1.34 9.85
C PRO A 233 -3.57 -0.58 9.81
N PHE A 234 -4.18 -0.44 8.62
CA PHE A 234 -5.43 0.31 8.43
C PHE A 234 -6.66 -0.57 8.61
N VAL A 235 -6.84 -1.15 9.77
CA VAL A 235 -8.06 -1.91 10.10
C VAL A 235 -8.94 -1.09 11.03
N PHE A 236 -10.26 -1.06 10.77
CA PHE A 236 -11.21 -0.27 11.53
C PHE A 236 -11.82 -1.07 12.69
N ASP A 237 -12.49 -0.35 13.60
CA ASP A 237 -13.07 -0.96 14.80
C ASP A 237 -14.08 -2.07 14.45
N GLY A 238 -13.98 -3.19 15.15
CA GLY A 238 -14.80 -4.38 14.92
C GLY A 238 -14.15 -5.41 13.98
N PHE A 239 -13.04 -5.05 13.32
CA PHE A 239 -12.28 -5.96 12.44
C PHE A 239 -10.86 -6.16 12.96
N SER A 240 -10.20 -7.22 12.50
CA SER A 240 -8.81 -7.52 12.87
C SER A 240 -8.09 -8.13 11.68
N HIS A 241 -6.90 -7.59 11.36
CA HIS A 241 -6.02 -8.24 10.39
C HIS A 241 -5.37 -9.46 11.03
N ILE A 242 -5.37 -10.56 10.28
CA ILE A 242 -4.65 -11.79 10.64
C ILE A 242 -3.63 -12.01 9.53
N PRO A 243 -2.32 -12.05 9.82
CA PRO A 243 -1.34 -12.38 8.80
C PRO A 243 -1.58 -13.78 8.25
N PHE A 244 -1.75 -13.92 6.94
CA PHE A 244 -2.14 -15.17 6.29
C PHE A 244 -1.25 -16.35 6.69
N ALA A 245 0.06 -16.12 6.78
CA ALA A 245 1.02 -17.15 7.17
C ALA A 245 0.82 -17.69 8.61
N THR A 246 -0.01 -17.03 9.43
CA THR A 246 -0.22 -17.43 10.84
C THR A 246 -1.42 -18.35 11.05
N ILE A 247 -2.28 -18.51 10.05
CA ILE A 247 -3.51 -19.31 10.21
C ILE A 247 -3.24 -20.81 10.31
N SER A 248 -2.13 -21.29 9.74
CA SER A 248 -1.68 -22.67 9.86
C SER A 248 -0.23 -22.83 9.33
N ASP A 249 0.45 -23.91 9.69
CA ASP A 249 1.75 -24.28 9.10
C ASP A 249 1.65 -24.45 7.58
N GLN A 250 0.51 -24.95 7.09
CA GLN A 250 0.22 -25.09 5.67
C GLN A 250 0.21 -23.73 4.96
N ALA A 251 -0.51 -22.75 5.53
CA ALA A 251 -0.56 -21.39 4.97
C ALA A 251 0.82 -20.73 4.96
N ALA A 252 1.62 -20.93 6.01
CA ALA A 252 3.00 -20.48 6.06
C ALA A 252 3.85 -21.07 4.92
N MET A 253 3.67 -22.33 4.59
CA MET A 253 4.40 -23.00 3.49
C MET A 253 3.92 -22.58 2.10
N GLN A 254 2.69 -22.09 1.97
CA GLN A 254 2.09 -21.69 0.70
C GLN A 254 2.37 -20.25 0.32
N SER A 255 2.64 -19.39 1.30
CA SER A 255 2.65 -17.94 1.08
C SER A 255 4.05 -17.34 1.01
N MET A 256 4.15 -16.30 0.18
CA MET A 256 5.16 -15.25 0.26
C MET A 256 4.43 -13.98 0.70
N THR A 257 4.74 -13.49 1.91
CA THR A 257 4.08 -12.29 2.46
C THR A 257 4.91 -11.05 2.17
N ALA A 258 4.27 -9.98 1.72
CA ALA A 258 4.88 -8.67 1.51
C ALA A 258 4.18 -7.59 2.34
N THR A 259 4.95 -6.71 2.95
CA THR A 259 4.45 -5.59 3.76
C THR A 259 5.38 -4.39 3.68
N SER A 260 4.92 -3.22 4.15
CA SER A 260 5.76 -2.01 4.20
C SER A 260 5.18 -0.98 5.16
N ALA A 261 6.06 -0.18 5.76
CA ALA A 261 5.69 1.04 6.48
C ALA A 261 5.22 2.19 5.54
N SER A 262 5.38 2.03 4.22
CA SER A 262 5.19 3.11 3.25
C SER A 262 3.78 3.69 3.25
N LYS A 263 2.75 2.86 3.46
CA LYS A 263 1.35 3.32 3.50
C LYS A 263 0.99 3.91 4.85
N SER A 264 1.31 3.21 5.94
CA SER A 264 0.97 3.63 7.30
C SER A 264 1.67 4.91 7.74
N PHE A 265 2.86 5.19 7.21
CA PHE A 265 3.67 6.36 7.58
C PHE A 265 3.89 7.35 6.44
N ASN A 266 3.20 7.17 5.31
CA ASN A 266 3.26 8.08 4.16
C ASN A 266 4.68 8.29 3.60
N ILE A 267 5.45 7.21 3.48
CA ILE A 267 6.85 7.23 3.02
C ILE A 267 7.11 6.37 1.77
N PRO A 268 6.22 6.27 0.76
CA PRO A 268 6.42 5.38 -0.39
C PRO A 268 7.65 5.77 -1.22
N GLY A 269 7.99 7.06 -1.25
CA GLY A 269 9.16 7.58 -1.99
C GLY A 269 10.50 7.15 -1.40
N THR A 270 10.54 6.65 -0.16
CA THR A 270 11.79 6.21 0.49
C THR A 270 12.20 4.79 0.09
N LYS A 271 11.36 4.06 -0.64
CA LYS A 271 11.69 2.77 -1.26
C LYS A 271 12.27 1.73 -0.29
N CYS A 272 11.44 1.26 0.65
CA CYS A 272 11.76 0.16 1.56
C CYS A 272 10.49 -0.60 1.96
N ALA A 273 10.38 -1.84 1.51
CA ALA A 273 9.37 -2.81 1.91
C ALA A 273 10.04 -4.08 2.43
N GLN A 274 9.27 -5.04 2.90
CA GLN A 274 9.78 -6.28 3.46
C GLN A 274 9.02 -7.47 2.87
N VAL A 275 9.76 -8.54 2.57
CA VAL A 275 9.24 -9.86 2.21
C VAL A 275 9.51 -10.81 3.36
N LEU A 276 8.50 -11.56 3.79
CA LEU A 276 8.58 -12.55 4.84
C LEU A 276 8.47 -13.95 4.18
N LEU A 277 9.56 -14.72 4.24
CA LEU A 277 9.75 -15.97 3.53
C LEU A 277 9.60 -17.16 4.47
N THR A 278 8.36 -17.48 4.84
CA THR A 278 8.03 -18.55 5.77
C THR A 278 8.29 -19.95 5.20
N ASN A 279 8.28 -20.12 3.88
CA ASN A 279 8.66 -21.34 3.22
C ASN A 279 10.19 -21.41 3.06
N PRO A 280 10.88 -22.43 3.63
CA PRO A 280 12.32 -22.57 3.50
C PRO A 280 12.82 -22.65 2.04
N ASN A 281 12.02 -23.20 1.13
CA ASN A 281 12.39 -23.25 -0.28
C ASN A 281 12.39 -21.86 -0.92
N ASP A 282 11.47 -20.97 -0.49
CA ASP A 282 11.47 -19.58 -0.96
C ASP A 282 12.66 -18.82 -0.42
N LEU A 283 13.06 -19.06 0.82
CA LEU A 283 14.28 -18.46 1.39
C LEU A 283 15.53 -18.93 0.64
N ALA A 284 15.63 -20.22 0.33
CA ALA A 284 16.73 -20.77 -0.46
C ALA A 284 16.77 -20.17 -1.88
N MET A 285 15.61 -20.10 -2.55
CA MET A 285 15.47 -19.45 -3.87
C MET A 285 15.86 -17.98 -3.79
N TRP A 286 15.43 -17.27 -2.74
CA TRP A 286 15.77 -15.87 -2.54
C TRP A 286 17.27 -15.65 -2.48
N MET A 287 17.99 -16.42 -1.66
CA MET A 287 19.45 -16.33 -1.50
C MET A 287 20.20 -16.67 -2.79
N ASP A 288 19.65 -17.55 -3.65
CA ASP A 288 20.26 -17.95 -4.91
C ASP A 288 20.00 -16.94 -6.05
N ARG A 289 18.80 -16.36 -6.13
CA ARG A 289 18.34 -15.63 -7.33
C ARG A 289 17.81 -14.23 -7.09
N ALA A 290 17.34 -13.91 -5.88
CA ALA A 290 16.63 -12.67 -5.58
C ALA A 290 17.38 -11.74 -4.61
N GLU A 291 18.45 -12.17 -3.96
CA GLU A 291 19.22 -11.37 -3.01
C GLU A 291 19.68 -10.03 -3.62
N TRP A 292 19.94 -9.99 -4.93
CA TRP A 292 20.32 -8.75 -5.61
C TRP A 292 19.25 -7.65 -5.50
N SER A 293 17.97 -7.99 -5.41
CA SER A 293 16.88 -7.02 -5.25
C SER A 293 16.97 -6.23 -3.94
N GLU A 294 17.62 -6.78 -2.92
CA GLU A 294 17.86 -6.07 -1.66
C GLU A 294 18.71 -4.82 -1.86
N HIS A 295 19.64 -4.82 -2.83
CA HIS A 295 20.50 -3.67 -3.14
C HIS A 295 19.74 -2.47 -3.69
N GLN A 296 18.54 -2.67 -4.20
CA GLN A 296 17.67 -1.60 -4.71
C GLN A 296 16.93 -0.86 -3.58
N THR A 297 16.94 -1.41 -2.37
CA THR A 297 16.37 -0.77 -1.19
C THR A 297 17.20 0.47 -0.84
N ALA A 298 16.55 1.63 -0.75
CA ALA A 298 17.23 2.86 -0.37
C ALA A 298 17.64 2.84 1.11
N THR A 299 18.90 3.20 1.39
CA THR A 299 19.39 3.29 2.79
C THR A 299 18.57 4.26 3.61
N ILE A 300 18.16 5.39 3.03
CA ILE A 300 17.26 6.35 3.69
C ILE A 300 15.90 5.72 4.01
N GLY A 301 15.40 4.85 3.14
CA GLY A 301 14.17 4.09 3.36
C GLY A 301 14.31 3.07 4.49
N ALA A 302 15.45 2.38 4.57
CA ALA A 302 15.73 1.47 5.67
C ALA A 302 15.77 2.19 7.03
N ILE A 303 16.37 3.39 7.07
CA ILE A 303 16.40 4.25 8.26
C ILE A 303 14.99 4.70 8.64
N ALA A 304 14.23 5.23 7.67
CA ALA A 304 12.87 5.71 7.87
C ALA A 304 11.93 4.59 8.33
N THR A 305 11.97 3.43 7.68
CA THR A 305 11.13 2.26 8.02
C THR A 305 11.47 1.70 9.41
N THR A 306 12.76 1.59 9.74
CA THR A 306 13.17 1.14 11.08
C THR A 306 12.64 2.07 12.16
N THR A 307 12.73 3.39 11.94
CA THR A 307 12.21 4.39 12.88
C THR A 307 10.68 4.36 12.94
N ALA A 308 10.01 4.21 11.80
CA ALA A 308 8.55 4.10 11.72
C ALA A 308 8.02 2.97 12.60
N TYR A 309 8.57 1.78 12.45
CA TYR A 309 8.15 0.61 13.23
C TYR A 309 8.51 0.70 14.72
N ASN A 310 9.62 1.36 15.07
CA ASN A 310 10.08 1.42 16.46
C ASN A 310 9.45 2.56 17.27
N GLU A 311 9.12 3.69 16.62
CA GLU A 311 8.78 4.94 17.30
C GLU A 311 7.52 5.61 16.74
N GLY A 312 7.04 5.19 15.55
CA GLY A 312 6.01 5.89 14.80
C GLY A 312 4.57 5.58 15.23
N ASP A 313 4.35 4.49 15.97
CA ASP A 313 2.99 4.02 16.27
C ASP A 313 2.07 5.09 16.88
N PRO A 314 2.48 5.92 17.86
CA PRO A 314 1.60 6.95 18.40
C PRO A 314 1.10 7.94 17.33
N TRP A 315 1.95 8.32 16.38
CA TRP A 315 1.56 9.18 15.27
C TRP A 315 0.59 8.46 14.33
N PHE A 316 0.85 7.20 14.02
CA PHE A 316 -0.02 6.39 13.16
C PHE A 316 -1.41 6.19 13.78
N GLN A 317 -1.51 5.96 15.09
CA GLN A 317 -2.80 5.83 15.77
C GLN A 317 -3.65 7.10 15.65
N ASP A 318 -3.05 8.28 15.71
CA ASP A 318 -3.77 9.54 15.51
C ASP A 318 -4.11 9.77 14.02
N ALA A 319 -3.23 9.39 13.09
CA ALA A 319 -3.53 9.37 11.65
C ALA A 319 -4.70 8.43 11.33
N LEU A 320 -4.75 7.23 11.93
CA LEU A 320 -5.84 6.29 11.76
C LEU A 320 -7.17 6.83 12.29
N LYS A 321 -7.18 7.53 13.44
CA LYS A 321 -8.37 8.23 13.95
C LYS A 321 -8.85 9.29 12.96
N TYR A 322 -7.92 10.02 12.35
CA TYR A 322 -8.25 11.03 11.34
C TYR A 322 -8.85 10.39 10.07
N VAL A 323 -8.32 9.27 9.60
CA VAL A 323 -8.91 8.49 8.49
C VAL A 323 -10.33 8.04 8.84
N LYS A 324 -10.54 7.48 10.04
CA LYS A 324 -11.89 7.09 10.51
C LYS A 324 -12.87 8.27 10.55
N ARG A 325 -12.41 9.46 10.97
CA ARG A 325 -13.21 10.69 10.93
C ARG A 325 -13.63 11.06 9.50
N ASN A 326 -12.69 10.95 8.56
CA ASN A 326 -12.99 11.22 7.14
C ASN A 326 -14.02 10.24 6.57
N PHE A 327 -13.92 8.96 6.91
CA PHE A 327 -14.96 7.98 6.51
C PHE A 327 -16.31 8.25 7.14
N ALA A 328 -16.37 8.76 8.38
CA ALA A 328 -17.64 9.17 9.00
C ALA A 328 -18.32 10.31 8.22
N LEU A 329 -17.54 11.27 7.69
CA LEU A 329 -18.06 12.31 6.80
C LEU A 329 -18.55 11.74 5.45
N VAL A 330 -17.82 10.81 4.88
CA VAL A 330 -18.25 10.11 3.64
C VAL A 330 -19.55 9.36 3.86
N ASP A 331 -19.68 8.63 4.97
CA ASP A 331 -20.90 7.90 5.33
C ASP A 331 -22.10 8.85 5.51
N GLU A 332 -21.92 9.99 6.19
CA GLU A 332 -22.99 10.98 6.38
C GLU A 332 -23.51 11.50 5.03
N GLU A 333 -22.59 11.87 4.13
CA GLU A 333 -22.94 12.40 2.80
C GLU A 333 -23.58 11.34 1.90
N LEU A 334 -23.05 10.12 1.88
CA LEU A 334 -23.55 9.03 1.04
C LEU A 334 -24.88 8.47 1.53
N ASN A 335 -25.08 8.37 2.85
CA ASN A 335 -26.40 7.97 3.40
C ASN A 335 -27.43 9.10 3.35
N GLY A 336 -27.00 10.36 3.20
CA GLY A 336 -27.85 11.54 3.09
C GLY A 336 -28.13 11.95 1.64
N ARG A 337 -27.37 12.93 1.16
CA ARG A 337 -27.60 13.58 -0.16
C ARG A 337 -27.34 12.65 -1.35
N PHE A 338 -26.46 11.68 -1.22
CA PHE A 338 -25.99 10.82 -2.31
C PHE A 338 -26.33 9.35 -2.13
N ALA A 339 -27.44 9.03 -1.45
CA ALA A 339 -27.88 7.67 -1.16
C ALA A 339 -28.08 6.73 -2.37
N LYS A 340 -28.01 7.27 -3.60
CA LYS A 340 -28.05 6.47 -4.83
C LYS A 340 -26.66 6.03 -5.32
N VAL A 341 -25.58 6.55 -4.76
CA VAL A 341 -24.22 6.08 -5.06
C VAL A 341 -24.03 4.73 -4.39
N GLY A 342 -23.59 3.73 -5.16
CA GLY A 342 -23.24 2.44 -4.61
C GLY A 342 -21.99 2.55 -3.75
N TYR A 343 -22.10 2.18 -2.48
CA TYR A 343 -21.00 2.27 -1.53
C TYR A 343 -21.13 1.19 -0.48
N VAL A 344 -20.05 0.45 -0.31
CA VAL A 344 -19.87 -0.45 0.84
C VAL A 344 -18.83 0.18 1.73
N ARG A 345 -19.17 0.40 3.00
CA ARG A 345 -18.21 0.98 3.94
C ARG A 345 -16.98 0.08 4.06
N PRO A 346 -15.77 0.61 3.85
CA PRO A 346 -14.57 -0.19 3.98
C PRO A 346 -14.35 -0.61 5.46
N GLN A 347 -13.85 -1.80 5.63
CA GLN A 347 -13.45 -2.39 6.93
C GLN A 347 -12.00 -2.06 7.27
N GLY A 348 -11.24 -1.62 6.26
CA GLY A 348 -9.84 -1.21 6.35
C GLY A 348 -9.42 -0.36 5.18
N THR A 349 -8.13 -0.04 5.06
CA THR A 349 -7.52 0.88 4.11
C THR A 349 -7.91 2.36 4.36
N TYR A 350 -7.52 3.26 3.47
CA TYR A 350 -8.00 4.65 3.41
C TYR A 350 -8.53 5.00 2.01
N ILE A 351 -9.03 3.97 1.31
CA ILE A 351 -9.56 4.05 -0.05
C ILE A 351 -11.07 3.85 0.03
N ALA A 352 -11.83 4.71 -0.65
CA ALA A 352 -13.28 4.57 -0.83
C ALA A 352 -13.58 4.10 -2.25
N TRP A 353 -14.34 3.02 -2.37
CA TRP A 353 -14.86 2.52 -3.64
C TRP A 353 -16.29 2.99 -3.83
N LEU A 354 -16.55 3.77 -4.89
CA LEU A 354 -17.85 4.40 -5.16
C LEU A 354 -18.36 3.96 -6.53
N ASP A 355 -19.58 3.42 -6.60
CA ASP A 355 -20.26 3.06 -7.84
C ASP A 355 -21.29 4.12 -8.22
N PHE A 356 -21.05 4.80 -9.34
CA PHE A 356 -21.91 5.84 -9.88
C PHE A 356 -22.85 5.34 -10.99
N LYS A 357 -22.83 4.05 -11.34
CA LYS A 357 -23.72 3.43 -12.32
C LYS A 357 -25.21 3.68 -12.01
N PRO A 358 -25.68 3.63 -10.73
CA PRO A 358 -27.07 3.93 -10.40
C PRO A 358 -27.50 5.37 -10.71
N LEU A 359 -26.54 6.29 -10.90
CA LEU A 359 -26.80 7.68 -11.33
C LEU A 359 -26.68 7.88 -12.85
N GLY A 360 -26.40 6.82 -13.61
CA GLY A 360 -26.20 6.88 -15.06
C GLY A 360 -24.90 7.57 -15.47
N ILE A 361 -23.89 7.60 -14.60
CA ILE A 361 -22.56 8.15 -14.90
C ILE A 361 -21.65 6.99 -15.31
N GLU A 362 -21.39 6.87 -16.62
CA GLU A 362 -20.62 5.76 -17.20
C GLU A 362 -19.10 5.90 -17.00
N ASP A 363 -18.62 7.13 -16.89
CA ASP A 363 -17.21 7.47 -16.68
C ASP A 363 -17.09 8.48 -15.53
N PRO A 364 -17.14 8.02 -14.28
CA PRO A 364 -17.07 8.91 -13.12
C PRO A 364 -15.75 9.68 -13.03
N ALA A 365 -14.62 9.05 -13.36
CA ALA A 365 -13.31 9.68 -13.29
C ALA A 365 -13.21 10.89 -14.22
N ALA A 366 -13.60 10.74 -15.50
CA ALA A 366 -13.65 11.84 -16.45
C ALA A 366 -14.69 12.90 -16.05
N TYR A 367 -15.87 12.47 -15.59
CA TYR A 367 -16.93 13.38 -15.15
C TYR A 367 -16.48 14.29 -14.00
N PHE A 368 -15.87 13.74 -12.94
CA PHE A 368 -15.43 14.53 -11.80
C PHE A 368 -14.20 15.38 -12.14
N LEU A 369 -13.30 14.89 -12.98
CA LEU A 369 -12.16 15.67 -13.45
C LEU A 369 -12.62 16.92 -14.23
N ASP A 370 -13.58 16.75 -15.14
CA ASP A 370 -14.10 17.87 -15.95
C ASP A 370 -14.96 18.84 -15.13
N ARG A 371 -15.93 18.32 -14.37
CA ARG A 371 -16.98 19.12 -13.74
C ARG A 371 -16.62 19.62 -12.34
N ALA A 372 -15.95 18.80 -11.54
CA ALA A 372 -15.64 19.11 -10.15
C ALA A 372 -14.16 19.44 -9.91
N LYS A 373 -13.32 19.27 -10.92
CA LYS A 373 -11.86 19.39 -10.77
C LYS A 373 -11.30 18.47 -9.67
N VAL A 374 -11.82 17.25 -9.63
CA VAL A 374 -11.35 16.19 -8.74
C VAL A 374 -10.83 15.05 -9.60
N ALA A 375 -9.56 14.72 -9.46
CA ALA A 375 -8.91 13.61 -10.16
C ALA A 375 -9.06 12.33 -9.31
N LEU A 376 -9.81 11.35 -9.82
CA LEU A 376 -10.04 10.04 -9.22
C LEU A 376 -9.36 8.95 -10.07
N THR A 377 -9.12 7.79 -9.51
CA THR A 377 -8.78 6.58 -10.28
C THR A 377 -10.05 6.06 -10.97
N ASP A 378 -9.94 5.71 -12.25
CA ASP A 378 -11.03 5.02 -12.96
C ASP A 378 -11.13 3.58 -12.46
N GLY A 379 -12.33 3.19 -12.01
CA GLY A 379 -12.59 1.83 -11.54
C GLY A 379 -12.30 0.76 -12.59
N LYS A 380 -12.45 1.08 -13.88
CA LYS A 380 -12.15 0.18 -15.01
C LYS A 380 -10.68 -0.29 -15.04
N GLU A 381 -9.77 0.48 -14.45
CA GLU A 381 -8.37 0.07 -14.30
C GLU A 381 -8.19 -1.04 -13.25
N CYS A 382 -9.16 -1.20 -12.33
CA CYS A 382 -9.13 -2.16 -11.25
C CYS A 382 -9.74 -3.52 -11.59
N GLY A 383 -10.21 -3.73 -12.83
CA GLY A 383 -10.82 -4.97 -13.30
C GLY A 383 -12.15 -4.76 -14.02
N ARG A 384 -12.74 -5.85 -14.48
CA ARG A 384 -13.92 -5.81 -15.37
C ARG A 384 -15.19 -5.22 -14.75
N ILE A 385 -15.33 -5.28 -13.43
CA ILE A 385 -16.51 -4.78 -12.71
C ILE A 385 -16.37 -3.33 -12.25
N GLY A 386 -15.23 -2.73 -12.49
CA GLY A 386 -14.92 -1.34 -12.15
C GLY A 386 -15.64 -0.27 -13.00
#